data_5b7c3bcbc12a27f6ce0166b44a6f5268
#
_entry.id   5b7c3bcbc12a27f6ce0166b44a6f5268
#
_cell.length_a   1.000
_cell.length_b   1.000
_cell.length_c   1.000
_cell.angle_alpha   90.00
_cell.angle_beta   90.00
_cell.angle_gamma   90.00
#
_symmetry.space_group_name_H-M   'P 1'
#
loop_
_entity.id
_entity.type
_entity.pdbx_description
1 polymer ?
#
loop_
_entity_poly.entity_id
_entity_poly.type
_entity_poly.pdbx_seq_one_letter_code
_entity_poly.pdbx_strand_id
1 'polypeptide(L)'
;AIFHNASTIAFSQDVMGASYSYADINKDFGIHSASLFYRIGREGKHGFSVGFRHYKDADFHWQDGAEDHARAWNVEAAYFRNVAKNLSLSLTLRYLQAKAYKDADSKGSVSVDLGASYHRSMGILDEMASWTIGFQAANLGSKLDGQKLPARLGLGGAIDLPFSMDNRLQVALDFNYLLPSEYRHLQAGIGAEYNFLKYGIIRGGYH
;
A
#
# COMPACT_ATOMS: atom_id res chain seq x y z
N ALA A 1 4.54 1.42 1.09
CA ALA A 1 4.65 0.23 1.98
C ALA A 1 3.42 0.10 2.87
N ILE A 2 3.04 1.13 3.63
CA ILE A 2 1.98 1.08 4.66
C ILE A 2 0.66 0.56 4.07
N PHE A 3 0.20 1.12 2.97
CA PHE A 3 -1.08 0.79 2.33
C PHE A 3 -1.08 -0.52 1.51
N HIS A 4 0.05 -1.17 1.35
CA HIS A 4 0.15 -2.42 0.59
C HIS A 4 0.54 -3.57 1.50
N ASN A 5 1.76 -3.57 1.99
CA ASN A 5 2.26 -4.64 2.86
C ASN A 5 3.11 -4.02 3.99
N ALA A 6 2.53 -3.90 5.17
CA ALA A 6 3.20 -3.27 6.32
C ALA A 6 4.43 -4.05 6.80
N SER A 7 4.55 -5.35 6.49
CA SER A 7 5.72 -6.14 6.89
C SER A 7 7.04 -5.64 6.27
N THR A 8 6.98 -4.94 5.13
CA THR A 8 8.18 -4.35 4.50
C THR A 8 8.79 -3.21 5.31
N ILE A 9 7.99 -2.53 6.15
CA ILE A 9 8.45 -1.42 7.00
C ILE A 9 9.51 -1.91 8.00
N ALA A 10 9.45 -3.16 8.41
CA ALA A 10 10.41 -3.75 9.33
C ALA A 10 11.86 -3.72 8.81
N PHE A 11 12.04 -3.60 7.49
CA PHE A 11 13.35 -3.51 6.84
C PHE A 11 13.76 -2.07 6.49
N SER A 12 12.95 -1.07 6.83
CA SER A 12 13.33 0.34 6.66
C SER A 12 14.58 0.66 7.47
N GLN A 13 15.40 1.57 6.98
CA GLN A 13 16.52 2.13 7.74
C GLN A 13 16.05 3.19 8.75
N ASP A 14 14.92 3.84 8.47
CA ASP A 14 14.37 4.88 9.33
C ASP A 14 13.62 4.30 10.52
N VAL A 15 13.75 4.94 11.67
CA VAL A 15 13.04 4.61 12.91
C VAL A 15 11.58 5.03 12.81
N MET A 16 11.34 6.16 12.15
CA MET A 16 9.99 6.70 11.92
C MET A 16 9.91 7.37 10.57
N GLY A 17 8.72 7.44 10.01
CA GLY A 17 8.48 8.16 8.78
C GLY A 17 7.02 8.56 8.66
N ALA A 18 6.81 9.71 8.05
CA ALA A 18 5.50 10.22 7.71
C ALA A 18 5.42 10.55 6.23
N SER A 19 4.28 10.35 5.62
CA SER A 19 4.05 10.73 4.24
C SER A 19 2.64 11.25 4.04
N TYR A 20 2.50 12.17 3.12
CA TYR A 20 1.25 12.63 2.55
C TYR A 20 1.36 12.60 1.05
N SER A 21 0.29 12.19 0.38
CA SER A 21 0.19 12.23 -1.07
C SER A 21 -1.22 12.58 -1.51
N TYR A 22 -1.31 13.28 -2.62
CA TYR A 22 -2.53 13.50 -3.35
C TYR A 22 -2.36 12.91 -4.74
N ALA A 23 -3.32 12.12 -5.18
CA ALA A 23 -3.39 11.59 -6.53
C ALA A 23 -4.69 12.06 -7.18
N ASP A 24 -4.56 12.73 -8.32
CA ASP A 24 -5.66 13.07 -9.20
C ASP A 24 -5.68 12.02 -10.32
N ILE A 25 -6.67 11.14 -10.31
CA ILE A 25 -6.73 10.02 -11.25
C ILE A 25 -7.45 10.44 -12.54
N ASN A 26 -8.45 11.27 -12.40
CA ASN A 26 -9.12 11.97 -13.49
C ASN A 26 -9.76 13.23 -12.89
N LYS A 27 -10.30 14.13 -13.74
CA LYS A 27 -10.83 15.43 -13.31
C LYS A 27 -11.77 15.42 -12.11
N ASP A 28 -12.35 14.27 -11.82
CA ASP A 28 -13.44 14.10 -10.87
C ASP A 28 -13.09 13.17 -9.70
N PHE A 29 -12.03 12.36 -9.80
CA PHE A 29 -11.66 11.38 -8.79
C PHE A 29 -10.27 11.64 -8.21
N GLY A 30 -10.24 12.01 -6.93
CA GLY A 30 -9.02 12.32 -6.19
C GLY A 30 -8.86 11.46 -4.93
N ILE A 31 -7.62 11.14 -4.58
CA ILE A 31 -7.26 10.38 -3.39
C ILE A 31 -6.26 11.18 -2.56
N HIS A 32 -6.63 11.50 -1.33
CA HIS A 32 -5.71 11.99 -0.32
C HIS A 32 -5.25 10.81 0.54
N SER A 33 -3.96 10.68 0.75
CA SER A 33 -3.38 9.63 1.59
C SER A 33 -2.39 10.22 2.57
N ALA A 34 -2.53 9.90 3.84
CA ALA A 34 -1.59 10.25 4.89
C ALA A 34 -1.18 9.00 5.66
N SER A 35 0.07 8.89 6.04
CA SER A 35 0.56 7.73 6.78
C SER A 35 1.72 8.08 7.70
N LEU A 36 1.83 7.29 8.77
CA LEU A 36 2.90 7.36 9.76
C LEU A 36 3.32 5.94 10.14
N PHE A 37 4.61 5.72 10.35
CA PHE A 37 5.11 4.51 11.00
C PHE A 37 6.15 4.82 12.08
N TYR A 38 6.26 3.91 13.03
CA TYR A 38 7.26 3.96 14.08
C TYR A 38 7.78 2.55 14.39
N ARG A 39 9.10 2.37 14.39
CA ARG A 39 9.80 1.13 14.74
C ARG A 39 10.28 1.20 16.18
N ILE A 40 10.00 0.17 16.96
CA ILE A 40 10.25 0.12 18.39
C ILE A 40 11.55 -0.63 18.69
N GLY A 41 12.33 -0.06 19.60
CA GLY A 41 13.56 -0.64 20.12
C GLY A 41 14.79 -0.38 19.26
N ARG A 42 15.97 -0.55 19.85
CA ARG A 42 17.26 -0.29 19.18
C ARG A 42 17.50 -1.11 17.92
N GLU A 43 16.94 -2.33 17.86
CA GLU A 43 17.07 -3.21 16.71
C GLU A 43 15.89 -3.07 15.73
N GLY A 44 14.86 -2.27 16.08
CA GLY A 44 13.69 -2.01 15.23
C GLY A 44 12.95 -3.27 14.78
N LYS A 45 12.98 -4.33 15.62
CA LYS A 45 12.41 -5.64 15.25
C LYS A 45 10.90 -5.66 15.09
N HIS A 46 10.21 -4.65 15.63
CA HIS A 46 8.76 -4.51 15.52
C HIS A 46 8.34 -3.05 15.52
N GLY A 47 7.12 -2.78 15.15
CA GLY A 47 6.58 -1.43 15.13
C GLY A 47 5.13 -1.39 14.70
N PHE A 48 4.65 -0.18 14.58
CA PHE A 48 3.28 0.14 14.21
C PHE A 48 3.26 1.11 13.04
N SER A 49 2.21 1.04 12.26
CA SER A 49 1.88 2.07 11.29
C SER A 49 0.40 2.40 11.33
N VAL A 50 0.09 3.65 10.99
CA VAL A 50 -1.28 4.12 10.80
C VAL A 50 -1.37 4.79 9.44
N GLY A 51 -2.50 4.62 8.77
CA GLY A 51 -2.78 5.21 7.48
C GLY A 51 -4.20 5.74 7.43
N PHE A 52 -4.40 6.80 6.68
CA PHE A 52 -5.68 7.39 6.36
C PHE A 52 -5.75 7.65 4.87
N ARG A 53 -6.86 7.30 4.24
CA ARG A 53 -7.18 7.67 2.87
C ARG A 53 -8.57 8.24 2.78
N HIS A 54 -8.70 9.30 2.01
CA HIS A 54 -9.97 9.91 1.65
C HIS A 54 -10.11 9.90 0.14
N TYR A 55 -11.23 9.42 -0.33
CA TYR A 55 -11.59 9.29 -1.73
C TYR A 55 -12.69 10.31 -2.02
N LYS A 56 -12.45 11.18 -2.99
CA LYS A 56 -13.47 12.05 -3.57
C LYS A 56 -13.80 11.52 -4.95
N ASP A 57 -15.07 11.23 -5.21
CA ASP A 57 -15.56 10.79 -6.51
C ASP A 57 -16.16 11.99 -7.27
N ALA A 58 -16.46 11.78 -8.54
CA ALA A 58 -17.09 12.75 -9.42
C ALA A 58 -18.37 13.35 -8.83
N ASP A 59 -18.58 14.62 -9.13
CA ASP A 59 -19.84 15.28 -8.84
C ASP A 59 -20.91 14.78 -9.85
N PHE A 60 -21.99 14.19 -9.33
CA PHE A 60 -23.14 13.75 -10.13
C PHE A 60 -24.15 14.89 -10.23
N HIS A 61 -24.61 15.15 -11.44
CA HIS A 61 -25.68 16.12 -11.70
C HIS A 61 -26.99 15.34 -11.89
N TRP A 62 -27.91 15.52 -10.95
CA TRP A 62 -29.26 14.96 -11.07
C TRP A 62 -30.06 15.75 -12.12
N GLN A 63 -31.13 15.13 -12.63
CA GLN A 63 -32.02 15.78 -13.62
C GLN A 63 -32.71 17.06 -13.10
N ASP A 64 -32.81 17.20 -11.80
CA ASP A 64 -33.34 18.39 -11.10
C ASP A 64 -32.27 19.51 -10.89
N GLY A 65 -31.05 19.30 -11.38
CA GLY A 65 -29.94 20.27 -11.25
C GLY A 65 -29.20 20.18 -9.90
N ALA A 66 -29.54 19.23 -9.02
CA ALA A 66 -28.80 19.03 -7.79
C ALA A 66 -27.46 18.35 -8.08
N GLU A 67 -26.39 18.88 -7.46
CA GLU A 67 -25.05 18.28 -7.49
C GLU A 67 -24.87 17.36 -6.29
N ASP A 68 -24.35 16.18 -6.52
CA ASP A 68 -24.05 15.22 -5.47
C ASP A 68 -22.77 14.43 -5.80
N HIS A 69 -22.11 13.88 -4.79
CA HIS A 69 -20.89 13.13 -4.97
C HIS A 69 -20.76 12.02 -3.94
N ALA A 70 -20.22 10.89 -4.36
CA ALA A 70 -19.86 9.81 -3.47
C ALA A 70 -18.59 10.17 -2.68
N ARG A 71 -18.54 9.68 -1.44
CA ARG A 71 -17.39 9.86 -0.56
C ARG A 71 -17.05 8.56 0.11
N ALA A 72 -15.77 8.28 0.22
CA ALA A 72 -15.29 7.18 1.03
C ALA A 72 -14.02 7.59 1.77
N TRP A 73 -13.82 7.01 2.93
CA TRP A 73 -12.57 7.15 3.66
C TRP A 73 -12.23 5.84 4.36
N ASN A 74 -10.95 5.59 4.56
CA ASN A 74 -10.51 4.50 5.39
C ASN A 74 -9.42 4.93 6.37
N VAL A 75 -9.41 4.24 7.50
CA VAL A 75 -8.31 4.27 8.47
C VAL A 75 -7.78 2.86 8.60
N GLU A 76 -6.46 2.73 8.64
CA GLU A 76 -5.82 1.46 8.89
C GLU A 76 -4.73 1.59 9.95
N ALA A 77 -4.62 0.55 10.76
CA ALA A 77 -3.56 0.40 11.75
C ALA A 77 -2.91 -0.96 11.56
N ALA A 78 -1.59 -0.97 11.49
CA ALA A 78 -0.82 -2.21 11.33
C ALA A 78 0.21 -2.37 12.44
N TYR A 79 0.41 -3.61 12.83
CA TYR A 79 1.55 -4.07 13.61
C TYR A 79 2.41 -4.95 12.71
N PHE A 80 3.72 -4.76 12.77
CA PHE A 80 4.68 -5.58 12.04
C PHE A 80 5.82 -6.03 12.96
N ARG A 81 6.39 -7.20 12.66
CA ARG A 81 7.46 -7.78 13.46
C ARG A 81 8.40 -8.63 12.61
N ASN A 82 9.71 -8.46 12.82
CA ASN A 82 10.72 -9.41 12.35
C ASN A 82 10.66 -10.67 13.22
N VAL A 83 10.20 -11.76 12.63
CA VAL A 83 10.14 -13.09 13.29
C VAL A 83 11.43 -13.86 13.10
N ALA A 84 12.22 -13.52 12.08
CA ALA A 84 13.57 -14.02 11.83
C ALA A 84 14.44 -12.88 11.24
N LYS A 85 15.74 -13.09 11.10
CA LYS A 85 16.69 -12.08 10.62
C LYS A 85 16.24 -11.39 9.32
N ASN A 86 15.65 -12.14 8.41
CA ASN A 86 15.28 -11.68 7.07
C ASN A 86 13.77 -11.78 6.79
N LEU A 87 12.97 -12.21 7.76
CA LEU A 87 11.53 -12.45 7.61
C LEU A 87 10.73 -11.58 8.58
N SER A 88 9.80 -10.82 8.01
CA SER A 88 8.84 -10.02 8.77
C SER A 88 7.41 -10.44 8.45
N LEU A 89 6.56 -10.37 9.47
CA LEU A 89 5.12 -10.56 9.35
C LEU A 89 4.41 -9.27 9.75
N SER A 90 3.20 -9.06 9.22
CA SER A 90 2.32 -7.96 9.64
C SER A 90 0.87 -8.37 9.69
N LEU A 91 0.15 -7.68 10.58
CA LEU A 91 -1.30 -7.70 10.69
C LEU A 91 -1.80 -6.28 10.57
N THR A 92 -2.74 -6.03 9.67
CA THR A 92 -3.38 -4.72 9.48
C THR A 92 -4.87 -4.85 9.74
N LEU A 93 -5.41 -3.94 10.53
CA LEU A 93 -6.85 -3.73 10.69
C LEU A 93 -7.23 -2.48 9.91
N ARG A 94 -8.29 -2.57 9.11
CA ARG A 94 -8.81 -1.46 8.31
C ARG A 94 -10.28 -1.27 8.58
N TYR A 95 -10.67 -0.03 8.81
CA TYR A 95 -12.06 0.41 8.81
C TYR A 95 -12.29 1.29 7.58
N LEU A 96 -13.28 0.94 6.79
CA LEU A 96 -13.74 1.67 5.61
C LEU A 96 -15.14 2.19 5.86
N GLN A 97 -15.39 3.46 5.55
CA GLN A 97 -16.73 4.03 5.49
C GLN A 97 -16.96 4.64 4.11
N ALA A 98 -18.11 4.32 3.53
CA ALA A 98 -18.53 4.85 2.24
C ALA A 98 -19.94 5.43 2.33
N LYS A 99 -20.18 6.46 1.52
CA LYS A 99 -21.45 7.14 1.38
C LYS A 99 -21.68 7.37 -0.12
N ALA A 100 -22.75 6.81 -0.66
CA ALA A 100 -23.01 6.83 -2.11
C ALA A 100 -23.42 8.22 -2.62
N TYR A 101 -24.18 9.00 -1.82
CA TYR A 101 -24.61 10.36 -2.12
C TYR A 101 -24.91 11.10 -0.81
N LYS A 102 -25.12 12.43 -0.86
CA LYS A 102 -25.21 13.31 0.30
C LYS A 102 -26.21 12.85 1.37
N ASP A 103 -27.37 12.40 0.96
CA ASP A 103 -28.48 11.98 1.83
C ASP A 103 -28.53 10.46 2.05
N ALA A 104 -27.61 9.68 1.46
CA ALA A 104 -27.52 8.25 1.68
C ALA A 104 -27.02 7.93 3.12
N ASP A 105 -27.39 6.76 3.60
CA ASP A 105 -26.81 6.22 4.84
C ASP A 105 -25.34 5.87 4.63
N SER A 106 -24.52 6.22 5.62
CA SER A 106 -23.11 5.79 5.64
C SER A 106 -23.02 4.30 5.93
N LYS A 107 -22.30 3.58 5.11
CA LYS A 107 -22.05 2.14 5.27
C LYS A 107 -20.59 1.92 5.70
N GLY A 108 -20.41 1.15 6.77
CA GLY A 108 -19.09 0.83 7.32
C GLY A 108 -18.70 -0.62 7.11
N SER A 109 -17.40 -0.88 7.01
CA SER A 109 -16.82 -2.20 6.86
C SER A 109 -15.50 -2.31 7.59
N VAL A 110 -15.23 -3.49 8.18
CA VAL A 110 -13.95 -3.81 8.82
C VAL A 110 -13.29 -4.93 8.03
N SER A 111 -12.01 -4.82 7.75
CA SER A 111 -11.22 -5.86 7.11
C SER A 111 -9.88 -6.05 7.79
N VAL A 112 -9.30 -7.21 7.54
CA VAL A 112 -8.00 -7.62 8.05
C VAL A 112 -7.09 -7.92 6.88
N ASP A 113 -5.83 -7.46 6.95
CA ASP A 113 -4.80 -7.86 6.00
C ASP A 113 -3.68 -8.58 6.75
N LEU A 114 -3.16 -9.64 6.15
CA LEU A 114 -1.98 -10.37 6.59
C LEU A 114 -0.86 -10.12 5.59
N GLY A 115 0.33 -9.79 6.08
CA GLY A 115 1.50 -9.57 5.25
C GLY A 115 2.70 -10.39 5.73
N ALA A 116 3.50 -10.83 4.78
CA ALA A 116 4.79 -11.43 5.01
C ALA A 116 5.80 -10.85 4.03
N SER A 117 7.03 -10.59 4.47
CA SER A 117 8.10 -10.12 3.59
C SER A 117 9.43 -10.74 3.99
N TYR A 118 10.15 -11.20 3.00
CA TYR A 118 11.51 -11.68 3.13
C TYR A 118 12.46 -10.71 2.42
N HIS A 119 13.45 -10.22 3.15
CA HIS A 119 14.45 -9.26 2.65
C HIS A 119 15.86 -9.80 2.84
N ARG A 120 16.70 -9.66 1.82
CA ARG A 120 18.11 -10.04 1.91
C ARG A 120 18.99 -9.04 1.18
N SER A 121 20.07 -8.65 1.85
CA SER A 121 21.15 -7.88 1.24
C SER A 121 22.23 -8.82 0.69
N MET A 122 22.88 -8.44 -0.40
CA MET A 122 23.98 -9.13 -1.03
C MET A 122 25.00 -8.10 -1.55
N GLY A 123 26.28 -8.41 -1.50
CA GLY A 123 27.32 -7.58 -2.11
C GLY A 123 27.33 -7.78 -3.63
N ILE A 124 27.23 -6.70 -4.40
CA ILE A 124 27.38 -6.68 -5.86
C ILE A 124 28.25 -5.46 -6.19
N LEU A 125 29.34 -5.65 -6.95
CA LEU A 125 30.23 -4.57 -7.40
C LEU A 125 30.72 -3.64 -6.28
N ASP A 126 31.12 -4.22 -5.15
CA ASP A 126 31.56 -3.50 -3.92
C ASP A 126 30.46 -2.68 -3.22
N GLU A 127 29.22 -2.78 -3.68
CA GLU A 127 28.05 -2.11 -3.10
C GLU A 127 27.05 -3.13 -2.54
N MET A 128 26.18 -2.65 -1.64
CA MET A 128 25.16 -3.50 -1.02
C MET A 128 23.85 -3.45 -1.81
N ALA A 129 23.68 -4.39 -2.71
CA ALA A 129 22.38 -4.66 -3.33
C ALA A 129 21.44 -5.35 -2.36
N SER A 130 20.13 -5.25 -2.61
CA SER A 130 19.15 -6.00 -1.84
C SER A 130 17.97 -6.45 -2.69
N TRP A 131 17.30 -7.49 -2.25
CA TRP A 131 16.04 -7.93 -2.83
C TRP A 131 15.02 -8.23 -1.73
N THR A 132 13.77 -8.04 -2.09
CA THR A 132 12.63 -8.27 -1.20
C THR A 132 11.56 -9.05 -1.95
N ILE A 133 11.01 -10.08 -1.32
CA ILE A 133 9.80 -10.75 -1.78
C ILE A 133 8.74 -10.53 -0.71
N GLY A 134 7.52 -10.17 -1.12
CA GLY A 134 6.39 -9.92 -0.25
C GLY A 134 5.17 -10.70 -0.67
N PHE A 135 4.45 -11.23 0.31
CA PHE A 135 3.13 -11.82 0.16
C PHE A 135 2.13 -11.03 1.00
N GLN A 136 0.92 -10.86 0.48
CA GLN A 136 -0.19 -10.24 1.18
C GLN A 136 -1.49 -10.99 0.92
N ALA A 137 -2.28 -11.20 1.98
CA ALA A 137 -3.69 -11.51 1.89
C ALA A 137 -4.47 -10.32 2.46
N ALA A 138 -5.20 -9.61 1.61
CA ALA A 138 -5.84 -8.35 1.96
C ALA A 138 -7.36 -8.42 1.85
N ASN A 139 -8.03 -7.50 2.57
CA ASN A 139 -9.49 -7.37 2.63
C ASN A 139 -10.20 -8.65 3.11
N LEU A 140 -9.57 -9.37 4.04
CA LEU A 140 -10.18 -10.57 4.62
C LEU A 140 -11.32 -10.17 5.56
N GLY A 141 -12.52 -10.70 5.38
CA GLY A 141 -13.54 -10.82 6.42
C GLY A 141 -14.82 -10.04 6.23
N SER A 142 -14.89 -8.80 5.79
CA SER A 142 -16.13 -8.08 5.96
C SER A 142 -16.94 -7.78 4.69
N LYS A 143 -18.18 -7.37 4.92
CA LYS A 143 -19.11 -6.94 3.86
C LYS A 143 -19.32 -5.44 3.99
N LEU A 144 -19.44 -4.76 2.87
CA LEU A 144 -19.93 -3.39 2.79
C LEU A 144 -21.33 -3.45 2.15
N ASP A 145 -22.33 -3.02 2.89
CA ASP A 145 -23.74 -3.03 2.42
C ASP A 145 -24.21 -4.40 1.89
N GLY A 146 -23.87 -5.48 2.60
CA GLY A 146 -24.23 -6.85 2.22
C GLY A 146 -23.32 -7.50 1.17
N GLN A 147 -22.54 -6.73 0.42
CA GLN A 147 -21.58 -7.22 -0.57
C GLN A 147 -20.23 -7.52 0.07
N LYS A 148 -19.64 -8.66 -0.26
CA LYS A 148 -18.29 -9.02 0.20
C LYS A 148 -17.27 -8.07 -0.42
N LEU A 149 -16.39 -7.50 0.40
CA LEU A 149 -15.20 -6.82 -0.13
C LEU A 149 -14.35 -7.82 -0.90
N PRO A 150 -13.79 -7.41 -2.06
CA PRO A 150 -12.91 -8.28 -2.83
C PRO A 150 -11.65 -8.58 -2.03
N ALA A 151 -11.56 -9.82 -1.52
CA ALA A 151 -10.33 -10.29 -0.93
C ALA A 151 -9.26 -10.43 -2.01
N ARG A 152 -8.03 -10.09 -1.69
CA ARG A 152 -6.91 -10.05 -2.62
C ARG A 152 -5.74 -10.86 -2.07
N LEU A 153 -5.17 -11.72 -2.90
CA LEU A 153 -3.87 -12.33 -2.69
C LEU A 153 -2.85 -11.61 -3.56
N GLY A 154 -1.81 -11.08 -2.95
CA GLY A 154 -0.73 -10.37 -3.64
C GLY A 154 0.61 -11.06 -3.42
N LEU A 155 1.40 -11.19 -4.48
CA LEU A 155 2.80 -11.60 -4.45
C LEU A 155 3.60 -10.54 -5.19
N GLY A 156 4.65 -10.00 -4.56
CA GLY A 156 5.51 -9.00 -5.16
C GLY A 156 6.97 -9.25 -4.89
N GLY A 157 7.82 -8.71 -5.75
CA GLY A 157 9.25 -8.74 -5.59
C GLY A 157 9.87 -7.42 -6.01
N ALA A 158 10.94 -7.01 -5.33
CA ALA A 158 11.73 -5.85 -5.71
C ALA A 158 13.21 -6.17 -5.55
N ILE A 159 14.00 -5.62 -6.45
CA ILE A 159 15.46 -5.63 -6.38
C ILE A 159 15.96 -4.20 -6.37
N ASP A 160 16.94 -3.93 -5.54
CA ASP A 160 17.59 -2.65 -5.36
C ASP A 160 19.06 -2.80 -5.69
N LEU A 161 19.49 -2.15 -6.77
CA LEU A 161 20.82 -2.24 -7.35
C LEU A 161 21.51 -0.89 -7.23
N PRO A 162 22.44 -0.71 -6.29
CA PRO A 162 23.32 0.45 -6.27
C PRO A 162 24.38 0.29 -7.38
N PHE A 163 24.58 1.33 -8.18
CA PHE A 163 25.64 1.42 -9.17
C PHE A 163 26.81 2.28 -8.68
N SER A 164 26.53 3.18 -7.75
CA SER A 164 27.49 4.01 -7.02
C SER A 164 26.84 4.58 -5.77
N MET A 165 27.61 5.29 -4.93
CA MET A 165 27.05 5.97 -3.74
C MET A 165 25.87 6.90 -4.05
N ASP A 166 25.79 7.42 -5.27
CA ASP A 166 24.81 8.43 -5.66
C ASP A 166 23.80 7.95 -6.71
N ASN A 167 23.93 6.70 -7.20
CA ASN A 167 23.10 6.16 -8.26
C ASN A 167 22.54 4.78 -7.88
N ARG A 168 21.22 4.65 -7.91
CA ARG A 168 20.51 3.45 -7.51
C ARG A 168 19.33 3.16 -8.42
N LEU A 169 19.20 1.93 -8.87
CA LEU A 169 18.06 1.44 -9.62
C LEU A 169 17.24 0.48 -8.76
N GLN A 170 15.97 0.73 -8.65
CA GLN A 170 15.00 -0.23 -8.09
C GLN A 170 14.10 -0.75 -9.20
N VAL A 171 13.87 -2.05 -9.23
CA VAL A 171 12.90 -2.69 -10.12
C VAL A 171 11.96 -3.52 -9.27
N ALA A 172 10.66 -3.39 -9.51
CA ALA A 172 9.63 -4.11 -8.78
C ALA A 172 8.64 -4.78 -9.74
N LEU A 173 8.17 -5.95 -9.35
CA LEU A 173 7.11 -6.72 -10.00
C LEU A 173 6.06 -7.08 -8.96
N ASP A 174 4.79 -7.06 -9.34
CA ASP A 174 3.71 -7.53 -8.49
C ASP A 174 2.65 -8.29 -9.28
N PHE A 175 2.02 -9.24 -8.60
CA PHE A 175 0.90 -10.03 -9.07
C PHE A 175 -0.18 -10.02 -8.00
N ASN A 176 -1.40 -9.69 -8.40
CA ASN A 176 -2.55 -9.63 -7.52
C ASN A 176 -3.68 -10.49 -8.07
N TYR A 177 -4.28 -11.32 -7.23
CA TYR A 177 -5.41 -12.15 -7.57
C TYR A 177 -6.61 -11.80 -6.67
N LEU A 178 -7.74 -11.42 -7.29
CA LEU A 178 -8.98 -11.12 -6.60
C LEU A 178 -9.83 -12.38 -6.42
N LEU A 179 -10.30 -12.62 -5.20
CA LEU A 179 -10.90 -13.89 -4.79
C LEU A 179 -12.42 -14.03 -4.99
N PRO A 180 -13.28 -13.00 -5.10
CA PRO A 180 -14.67 -13.23 -5.42
C PRO A 180 -14.83 -13.72 -6.85
N SER A 181 -15.69 -14.72 -7.05
CA SER A 181 -15.87 -15.40 -8.34
C SER A 181 -16.34 -14.49 -9.48
N GLU A 182 -17.00 -13.39 -9.14
CA GLU A 182 -17.48 -12.37 -10.09
C GLU A 182 -16.36 -11.44 -10.58
N TYR A 183 -15.24 -11.35 -9.84
CA TYR A 183 -14.10 -10.45 -10.10
C TYR A 183 -12.76 -11.19 -10.15
N ARG A 184 -12.72 -12.43 -10.62
CA ARG A 184 -11.49 -13.20 -10.76
C ARG A 184 -10.61 -12.57 -11.82
N HIS A 185 -9.83 -11.58 -11.43
CA HIS A 185 -8.84 -10.95 -12.29
C HIS A 185 -7.45 -11.13 -11.71
N LEU A 186 -6.55 -11.62 -12.52
CA LEU A 186 -5.12 -11.54 -12.28
C LEU A 186 -4.67 -10.17 -12.77
N GLN A 187 -4.10 -9.39 -11.88
CA GLN A 187 -3.45 -8.12 -12.19
C GLN A 187 -1.96 -8.30 -12.03
N ALA A 188 -1.17 -7.74 -12.93
CA ALA A 188 0.27 -7.76 -12.87
C ALA A 188 0.80 -6.35 -13.09
N GLY A 189 1.79 -5.97 -12.30
CA GLY A 189 2.45 -4.67 -12.39
C GLY A 189 3.95 -4.80 -12.48
N ILE A 190 4.59 -3.88 -13.18
CA ILE A 190 6.03 -3.69 -13.24
C ILE A 190 6.35 -2.23 -13.03
N GLY A 191 7.35 -1.93 -12.22
CA GLY A 191 7.82 -0.58 -11.99
C GLY A 191 9.33 -0.51 -11.88
N ALA A 192 9.87 0.63 -12.25
CA ALA A 192 11.27 0.95 -12.05
C ALA A 192 11.42 2.37 -11.52
N GLU A 193 12.39 2.56 -10.63
CA GLU A 193 12.78 3.84 -10.09
C GLU A 193 14.29 3.97 -10.22
N TYR A 194 14.75 5.08 -10.75
CA TYR A 194 16.16 5.42 -10.81
C TYR A 194 16.43 6.69 -10.02
N ASN A 195 17.24 6.55 -8.97
CA ASN A 195 17.75 7.66 -8.18
C ASN A 195 19.13 8.04 -8.72
N PHE A 196 19.33 9.32 -9.06
CA PHE A 196 20.58 9.83 -9.58
C PHE A 196 21.07 11.04 -8.77
N LEU A 197 22.39 11.06 -8.52
CA LEU A 197 23.11 12.17 -7.90
C LEU A 197 22.51 12.67 -6.56
N LYS A 198 21.75 11.83 -5.85
CA LYS A 198 21.01 12.18 -4.60
C LYS A 198 19.92 13.26 -4.75
N TYR A 199 19.78 13.87 -5.91
CA TYR A 199 18.88 15.01 -6.11
C TYR A 199 17.70 14.72 -7.04
N GLY A 200 17.80 13.69 -7.87
CA GLY A 200 16.77 13.36 -8.82
C GLY A 200 16.26 11.94 -8.73
N ILE A 201 14.96 11.80 -8.95
CA ILE A 201 14.28 10.50 -8.98
C ILE A 201 13.41 10.47 -10.22
N ILE A 202 13.59 9.43 -11.05
CA ILE A 202 12.73 9.14 -12.19
C ILE A 202 12.03 7.82 -11.92
N ARG A 203 10.71 7.80 -12.11
CA ARG A 203 9.87 6.61 -11.91
C ARG A 203 9.03 6.35 -13.14
N GLY A 204 8.86 5.08 -13.46
CA GLY A 204 7.94 4.63 -14.48
C GLY A 204 7.40 3.26 -14.12
N GLY A 205 6.20 2.96 -14.58
CA GLY A 205 5.59 1.65 -14.34
C GLY A 205 4.36 1.44 -15.23
N TYR A 206 3.96 0.19 -15.31
CA TYR A 206 2.78 -0.26 -16.03
C TYR A 206 2.04 -1.27 -15.15
N HIS A 207 0.69 -1.17 -15.17
CA HIS A 207 -0.21 -2.02 -14.38
C HIS A 207 -1.43 -2.41 -15.22
#